data_e1db397b95b587db765baa79716bd6ab
#
_entry.id   e1db397b95b587db765baa79716bd6ab
#
_cell.length_a   1.000
_cell.length_b   1.000
_cell.length_c   1.000
_cell.angle_alpha   90.00
_cell.angle_beta   90.00
_cell.angle_gamma   90.00
#
_symmetry.space_group_name_H-M   'P 1'
#
loop_
_entity.id
_entity.type
_entity.pdbx_description
1 polymer ?
#
loop_
_entity_poly.entity_id
_entity_poly.type
_entity_poly.pdbx_seq_one_letter_code
_entity_poly.pdbx_strand_id
1 'polypeptide(L)'
;MHQVMEWNEDVSEKVRAVLREKRVCLVNVMGSPGAGKTSLLTALIARLRGTFSIGVIEGDIAGQIDAEKIAALEIPAAQLDTDGACHIEAMSIQNLLPAFDLDALDVLFVENVGNLVCPAEFDIGENFRLTLLSVPEGDDKVAKYPLMFTDTDCLVVTKCDVLPYFSFDKERVAADYRAVNPEGPLFCVSTKTGDGMEALAAHLSARIREALA
;
A
#
# COMPACT_ATOMS: atom_id res chain seq x y z
N MET A 1 16.58 18.99 4.46
CA MET A 1 16.12 17.80 3.70
C MET A 1 17.04 16.61 3.93
N HIS A 2 18.35 16.65 3.62
CA HIS A 2 19.28 15.53 3.80
C HIS A 2 19.26 14.91 5.22
N GLN A 3 19.35 15.72 6.28
CA GLN A 3 19.31 15.23 7.67
C GLN A 3 17.98 14.58 8.07
N VAL A 4 16.86 15.02 7.51
CA VAL A 4 15.53 14.42 7.78
C VAL A 4 15.44 13.04 7.14
N MET A 5 15.95 12.88 5.93
CA MET A 5 15.98 11.59 5.23
C MET A 5 16.90 10.58 5.90
N GLU A 6 18.14 10.99 6.28
CA GLU A 6 19.06 10.15 7.05
C GLU A 6 18.45 9.69 8.38
N TRP A 7 17.76 10.59 9.08
CA TRP A 7 17.09 10.24 10.33
C TRP A 7 15.90 9.28 10.11
N ASN A 8 15.13 9.47 9.03
CA ASN A 8 14.05 8.55 8.68
C ASN A 8 14.59 7.16 8.32
N GLU A 9 15.72 7.07 7.59
CA GLU A 9 16.40 5.81 7.28
C GLU A 9 16.80 5.05 8.55
N ASP A 10 17.42 5.73 9.54
CA ASP A 10 17.78 5.12 10.82
C ASP A 10 16.55 4.58 11.58
N VAL A 11 15.40 5.24 11.49
CA VAL A 11 14.17 4.82 12.14
C VAL A 11 13.51 3.68 11.35
N SER A 12 13.48 3.74 10.04
CA SER A 12 12.90 2.68 9.20
C SER A 12 13.63 1.34 9.41
N GLU A 13 14.97 1.38 9.57
CA GLU A 13 15.74 0.18 9.91
C GLU A 13 15.37 -0.39 11.29
N LYS A 14 15.08 0.46 12.29
CA LYS A 14 14.60 0.00 13.61
C LYS A 14 13.22 -0.64 13.50
N VAL A 15 12.30 -0.02 12.74
CA VAL A 15 10.98 -0.61 12.45
C VAL A 15 11.14 -1.97 11.80
N ARG A 16 11.97 -2.07 10.77
CA ARG A 16 12.24 -3.31 10.03
C ARG A 16 12.85 -4.38 10.95
N ALA A 17 13.76 -4.00 11.86
CA ALA A 17 14.36 -4.92 12.82
C ALA A 17 13.32 -5.52 13.79
N VAL A 18 12.44 -4.67 14.35
CA VAL A 18 11.35 -5.11 15.25
C VAL A 18 10.40 -6.06 14.50
N LEU A 19 9.94 -5.68 13.31
CA LEU A 19 9.01 -6.49 12.53
C LEU A 19 9.61 -7.82 12.10
N ARG A 20 10.90 -7.85 11.75
CA ARG A 20 11.64 -9.09 11.44
C ARG A 20 11.73 -10.01 12.66
N GLU A 21 12.06 -9.47 13.84
CA GLU A 21 12.09 -10.24 15.08
C GLU A 21 10.73 -10.86 15.39
N LYS A 22 9.66 -10.12 15.15
CA LYS A 22 8.27 -10.54 15.38
C LYS A 22 7.68 -11.36 14.23
N ARG A 23 8.39 -11.49 13.10
CA ARG A 23 7.92 -12.14 11.88
C ARG A 23 6.62 -11.53 11.36
N VAL A 24 6.56 -10.20 11.30
CA VAL A 24 5.43 -9.46 10.74
C VAL A 24 5.84 -8.83 9.41
N CYS A 25 5.09 -9.09 8.36
CA CYS A 25 5.26 -8.46 7.05
C CYS A 25 4.56 -7.10 7.04
N LEU A 26 5.28 -6.01 6.79
CA LEU A 26 4.72 -4.67 6.62
C LEU A 26 4.50 -4.39 5.14
N VAL A 27 3.25 -4.08 4.77
CA VAL A 27 2.85 -3.74 3.40
C VAL A 27 2.41 -2.29 3.34
N ASN A 28 3.14 -1.46 2.59
CA ASN A 28 2.84 -0.04 2.37
C ASN A 28 1.94 0.12 1.14
N VAL A 29 0.72 0.60 1.32
CA VAL A 29 -0.28 0.81 0.25
C VAL A 29 -0.30 2.29 -0.13
N MET A 30 0.22 2.60 -1.31
CA MET A 30 0.43 3.96 -1.80
C MET A 30 -0.44 4.26 -3.04
N GLY A 31 -0.63 5.54 -3.32
CA GLY A 31 -1.37 6.02 -4.49
C GLY A 31 -2.01 7.38 -4.20
N SER A 32 -2.56 8.02 -5.22
CA SER A 32 -3.19 9.33 -5.11
C SER A 32 -4.49 9.29 -4.27
N PRO A 33 -5.00 10.46 -3.85
CA PRO A 33 -6.33 10.55 -3.28
C PRO A 33 -7.36 10.00 -4.27
N GLY A 34 -8.27 9.16 -3.77
CA GLY A 34 -9.28 8.55 -4.62
C GLY A 34 -8.80 7.39 -5.52
N ALA A 35 -7.54 6.95 -5.45
CA ALA A 35 -7.06 5.76 -6.17
C ALA A 35 -7.76 4.45 -5.75
N GLY A 36 -8.45 4.46 -4.62
CA GLY A 36 -9.20 3.31 -4.12
C GLY A 36 -8.41 2.45 -3.14
N LYS A 37 -7.45 3.03 -2.40
CA LYS A 37 -6.61 2.36 -1.40
C LYS A 37 -7.46 1.61 -0.38
N THR A 38 -8.35 2.29 0.33
CA THR A 38 -9.23 1.69 1.35
C THR A 38 -10.10 0.57 0.77
N SER A 39 -10.68 0.78 -0.42
CA SER A 39 -11.53 -0.22 -1.07
C SER A 39 -10.74 -1.47 -1.47
N LEU A 40 -9.52 -1.28 -2.01
CA LEU A 40 -8.64 -2.38 -2.37
C LEU A 40 -8.20 -3.14 -1.12
N LEU A 41 -7.77 -2.42 -0.08
CA LEU A 41 -7.32 -2.98 1.18
C LEU A 41 -8.42 -3.82 1.84
N THR A 42 -9.64 -3.28 1.95
CA THR A 42 -10.81 -4.01 2.46
C THR A 42 -11.06 -5.31 1.68
N ALA A 43 -11.00 -5.24 0.34
CA ALA A 43 -11.24 -6.41 -0.51
C ALA A 43 -10.11 -7.46 -0.42
N LEU A 44 -8.85 -7.03 -0.23
CA LEU A 44 -7.70 -7.92 0.00
C LEU A 44 -7.77 -8.59 1.37
N ILE A 45 -8.07 -7.83 2.43
CA ILE A 45 -8.21 -8.35 3.79
C ILE A 45 -9.29 -9.45 3.83
N ALA A 46 -10.44 -9.22 3.20
CA ALA A 46 -11.50 -10.22 3.13
C ALA A 46 -11.05 -11.56 2.52
N ARG A 47 -10.06 -11.54 1.61
CA ARG A 47 -9.49 -12.73 0.95
C ARG A 47 -8.34 -13.37 1.74
N LEU A 48 -7.58 -12.56 2.45
CA LEU A 48 -6.35 -13.00 3.13
C LEU A 48 -6.57 -13.42 4.58
N ARG A 49 -7.61 -12.88 5.26
CA ARG A 49 -7.89 -13.13 6.70
C ARG A 49 -8.12 -14.60 7.08
N GLY A 50 -8.43 -15.46 6.13
CA GLY A 50 -8.52 -16.91 6.36
C GLY A 50 -7.17 -17.62 6.40
N THR A 51 -6.09 -16.92 6.01
CA THR A 51 -4.73 -17.46 5.92
C THR A 51 -3.76 -16.74 6.84
N PHE A 52 -3.94 -15.43 7.06
CA PHE A 52 -3.06 -14.56 7.84
C PHE A 52 -3.83 -13.81 8.91
N SER A 53 -3.15 -13.56 10.03
CA SER A 53 -3.57 -12.61 11.06
C SER A 53 -3.17 -11.21 10.62
N ILE A 54 -4.14 -10.31 10.46
CA ILE A 54 -3.96 -9.03 9.77
C ILE A 54 -4.22 -7.87 10.73
N GLY A 55 -3.35 -6.85 10.69
CA GLY A 55 -3.57 -5.54 11.28
C GLY A 55 -3.53 -4.44 10.21
N VAL A 56 -4.07 -3.26 10.51
CA VAL A 56 -4.09 -2.09 9.62
C VAL A 56 -3.70 -0.82 10.37
N ILE A 57 -2.83 -0.01 9.77
CA ILE A 57 -2.61 1.39 10.12
C ILE A 57 -3.21 2.25 9.00
N GLU A 58 -4.16 3.12 9.35
CA GLU A 58 -4.76 4.09 8.44
C GLU A 58 -4.08 5.45 8.61
N GLY A 59 -3.39 5.91 7.58
CA GLY A 59 -2.73 7.21 7.56
C GLY A 59 -3.35 8.20 6.58
N ASP A 60 -4.34 7.80 5.80
CA ASP A 60 -5.07 8.75 4.97
C ASP A 60 -6.05 9.56 5.83
N ILE A 61 -6.15 10.87 5.57
CA ILE A 61 -7.15 11.75 6.19
C ILE A 61 -8.53 11.40 5.59
N ALA A 62 -8.80 10.13 5.49
CA ALA A 62 -10.07 9.62 5.03
C ALA A 62 -11.12 9.92 6.10
N GLY A 63 -12.24 10.40 5.67
CA GLY A 63 -13.34 10.73 6.55
C GLY A 63 -13.83 9.48 7.31
N GLN A 64 -14.70 9.71 8.28
CA GLN A 64 -15.36 8.72 9.13
C GLN A 64 -15.85 7.44 8.39
N ILE A 65 -16.18 7.55 7.09
CA ILE A 65 -16.67 6.46 6.23
C ILE A 65 -15.60 5.38 5.98
N ASP A 66 -14.32 5.73 5.83
CA ASP A 66 -13.28 4.75 5.54
C ASP A 66 -12.83 4.04 6.82
N ALA A 67 -12.75 4.76 7.94
CA ALA A 67 -12.56 4.16 9.27
C ALA A 67 -13.68 3.15 9.63
N GLU A 68 -14.95 3.45 9.29
CA GLU A 68 -16.07 2.52 9.47
C GLU A 68 -15.93 1.23 8.63
N LYS A 69 -15.40 1.32 7.40
CA LYS A 69 -15.16 0.14 6.55
C LYS A 69 -14.10 -0.80 7.15
N ILE A 70 -13.01 -0.24 7.66
CA ILE A 70 -11.96 -1.04 8.30
C ILE A 70 -12.46 -1.61 9.64
N ALA A 71 -13.17 -0.81 10.45
CA ALA A 71 -13.75 -1.30 11.71
C ALA A 71 -14.73 -2.47 11.48
N ALA A 72 -15.48 -2.46 10.37
CA ALA A 72 -16.40 -3.53 10.01
C ALA A 72 -15.69 -4.88 9.69
N LEU A 73 -14.38 -4.87 9.50
CA LEU A 73 -13.59 -6.09 9.29
C LEU A 73 -13.27 -6.83 10.59
N GLU A 74 -13.48 -6.18 11.75
CA GLU A 74 -13.21 -6.76 13.08
C GLU A 74 -11.76 -7.25 13.25
N ILE A 75 -10.81 -6.47 12.70
CA ILE A 75 -9.36 -6.72 12.81
C ILE A 75 -8.69 -5.62 13.64
N PRO A 76 -7.50 -5.85 14.21
CA PRO A 76 -6.71 -4.80 14.84
C PRO A 76 -6.45 -3.65 13.86
N ALA A 77 -6.87 -2.44 14.23
CA ALA A 77 -6.67 -1.25 13.41
C ALA A 77 -6.26 -0.06 14.30
N ALA A 78 -5.35 0.76 13.79
CA ALA A 78 -4.95 2.03 14.40
C ALA A 78 -5.03 3.15 13.36
N GLN A 79 -5.57 4.29 13.76
CA GLN A 79 -5.60 5.47 12.94
C GLN A 79 -4.42 6.37 13.29
N LEU A 80 -3.69 6.81 12.27
CA LEU A 80 -2.62 7.80 12.38
C LEU A 80 -3.18 9.17 12.02
N ASP A 81 -3.17 10.08 12.99
CA ASP A 81 -3.37 11.50 12.69
C ASP A 81 -2.05 12.06 12.12
N THR A 82 -2.09 12.46 10.86
CA THR A 82 -0.92 12.98 10.15
C THR A 82 -0.77 14.50 10.30
N ASP A 83 -1.66 15.19 11.04
CA ASP A 83 -1.66 16.66 11.19
C ASP A 83 -1.56 17.43 9.84
N GLY A 84 -2.12 16.83 8.78
CA GLY A 84 -2.06 17.39 7.42
C GLY A 84 -0.75 17.11 6.68
N ALA A 85 0.09 16.21 7.16
CA ALA A 85 1.28 15.76 6.43
C ALA A 85 0.90 15.06 5.11
N CYS A 86 1.77 15.14 4.12
CA CYS A 86 1.56 14.57 2.79
C CYS A 86 2.08 13.13 2.63
N HIS A 87 2.64 12.53 3.69
CA HIS A 87 3.18 11.17 3.77
C HIS A 87 3.27 10.72 5.22
N ILE A 88 3.50 9.43 5.41
CA ILE A 88 3.82 8.80 6.69
C ILE A 88 5.34 8.66 6.80
N GLU A 89 5.91 8.98 7.94
CA GLU A 89 7.31 8.75 8.28
C GLU A 89 7.48 7.48 9.13
N ALA A 90 8.66 6.87 9.10
CA ALA A 90 9.00 5.68 9.87
C ALA A 90 8.78 5.86 11.39
N MET A 91 8.99 7.08 11.93
CA MET A 91 8.74 7.39 13.34
C MET A 91 7.26 7.21 13.71
N SER A 92 6.34 7.57 12.82
CA SER A 92 4.92 7.40 13.06
C SER A 92 4.56 5.91 13.16
N ILE A 93 5.14 5.09 12.29
CA ILE A 93 4.98 3.63 12.36
C ILE A 93 5.57 3.10 13.67
N GLN A 94 6.81 3.46 13.99
CA GLN A 94 7.47 3.02 15.23
C GLN A 94 6.63 3.31 16.48
N ASN A 95 6.01 4.49 16.54
CA ASN A 95 5.17 4.90 17.66
C ASN A 95 3.85 4.14 17.75
N LEU A 96 3.34 3.61 16.62
CA LEU A 96 2.08 2.86 16.57
C LEU A 96 2.26 1.35 16.77
N LEU A 97 3.45 0.79 16.53
CA LEU A 97 3.68 -0.66 16.70
C LEU A 97 3.24 -1.18 18.08
N PRO A 98 3.43 -0.47 19.22
CA PRO A 98 2.98 -0.93 20.53
C PRO A 98 1.46 -1.05 20.69
N ALA A 99 0.67 -0.49 19.80
CA ALA A 99 -0.79 -0.64 19.80
C ALA A 99 -1.26 -2.01 19.27
N PHE A 100 -0.34 -2.79 18.68
CA PHE A 100 -0.61 -4.11 18.12
C PHE A 100 0.06 -5.22 18.93
N ASP A 101 -0.62 -6.34 19.08
CA ASP A 101 0.02 -7.59 19.53
C ASP A 101 0.77 -8.21 18.34
N LEU A 102 2.04 -7.80 18.17
CA LEU A 102 2.86 -8.23 17.03
C LEU A 102 3.17 -9.73 17.06
N ASP A 103 3.09 -10.39 18.23
CA ASP A 103 3.29 -11.84 18.32
C ASP A 103 2.07 -12.64 17.78
N ALA A 104 0.92 -11.96 17.62
CA ALA A 104 -0.30 -12.52 17.07
C ALA A 104 -0.58 -12.11 15.62
N LEU A 105 0.29 -11.31 14.99
CA LEU A 105 0.13 -10.83 13.62
C LEU A 105 1.10 -11.48 12.65
N ASP A 106 0.63 -11.73 11.43
CA ASP A 106 1.45 -12.13 10.28
C ASP A 106 1.73 -10.94 9.36
N VAL A 107 0.75 -10.04 9.19
CA VAL A 107 0.87 -8.91 8.27
C VAL A 107 0.23 -7.64 8.84
N LEU A 108 0.93 -6.53 8.66
CA LEU A 108 0.47 -5.19 8.99
C LEU A 108 0.41 -4.37 7.71
N PHE A 109 -0.78 -3.98 7.29
CA PHE A 109 -0.97 -3.07 6.18
C PHE A 109 -0.92 -1.62 6.67
N VAL A 110 -0.26 -0.76 5.92
CA VAL A 110 -0.29 0.69 6.10
C VAL A 110 -0.97 1.31 4.89
N GLU A 111 -2.12 1.93 5.08
CA GLU A 111 -2.71 2.82 4.08
C GLU A 111 -2.03 4.18 4.18
N ASN A 112 -1.15 4.50 3.23
CA ASN A 112 -0.42 5.75 3.22
C ASN A 112 -1.33 6.92 2.79
N VAL A 113 -0.89 8.14 3.10
CA VAL A 113 -1.57 9.38 2.66
C VAL A 113 -1.69 9.40 1.14
N GLY A 114 -2.82 9.89 0.65
CA GLY A 114 -3.07 10.03 -0.78
C GLY A 114 -2.13 11.04 -1.44
N ASN A 115 -1.02 10.54 -2.05
CA ASN A 115 -0.01 11.35 -2.72
C ASN A 115 0.82 10.48 -3.67
N LEU A 116 1.28 11.04 -4.82
CA LEU A 116 2.16 10.37 -5.78
C LEU A 116 3.62 10.84 -5.74
N VAL A 117 4.00 11.68 -4.78
CA VAL A 117 5.34 12.28 -4.70
C VAL A 117 5.99 11.90 -3.37
N CYS A 118 5.51 12.48 -2.27
CA CYS A 118 6.18 12.35 -0.97
C CYS A 118 6.33 10.91 -0.47
N PRO A 119 5.30 10.02 -0.53
CA PRO A 119 5.46 8.66 -0.03
C PRO A 119 6.53 7.82 -0.76
N ALA A 120 6.91 8.22 -1.98
CA ALA A 120 7.98 7.54 -2.72
C ALA A 120 9.37 7.76 -2.13
N GLU A 121 9.58 8.88 -1.44
CA GLU A 121 10.88 9.29 -0.89
C GLU A 121 11.11 8.79 0.55
N PHE A 122 10.05 8.31 1.23
CA PHE A 122 10.12 7.92 2.63
C PHE A 122 9.87 6.43 2.83
N ASP A 123 10.93 5.73 3.20
CA ASP A 123 10.87 4.35 3.67
C ASP A 123 10.28 4.32 5.09
N ILE A 124 9.24 3.52 5.32
CA ILE A 124 8.60 3.36 6.62
C ILE A 124 8.96 2.03 7.31
N GLY A 125 9.94 1.29 6.76
CA GLY A 125 10.36 -0.03 7.22
C GLY A 125 9.58 -1.18 6.58
N GLU A 126 8.90 -0.94 5.47
CA GLU A 126 8.08 -1.93 4.78
C GLU A 126 8.89 -3.04 4.11
N ASN A 127 8.27 -4.23 4.04
CA ASN A 127 8.75 -5.36 3.26
C ASN A 127 8.24 -5.33 1.82
N PHE A 128 7.12 -4.61 1.57
CA PHE A 128 6.45 -4.62 0.29
C PHE A 128 5.73 -3.29 0.03
N ARG A 129 5.96 -2.71 -1.14
CA ARG A 129 5.32 -1.49 -1.65
C ARG A 129 4.26 -1.85 -2.68
N LEU A 130 3.01 -1.56 -2.39
CA LEU A 130 1.86 -1.74 -3.27
C LEU A 130 1.39 -0.37 -3.76
N THR A 131 1.66 -0.02 -5.02
CA THR A 131 1.30 1.29 -5.58
C THR A 131 0.06 1.18 -6.46
N LEU A 132 -0.90 2.08 -6.23
CA LEU A 132 -2.17 2.12 -6.95
C LEU A 132 -2.19 3.26 -7.96
N LEU A 133 -2.75 2.95 -9.13
CA LEU A 133 -3.15 3.90 -10.16
C LEU A 133 -4.59 3.59 -10.58
N SER A 134 -5.52 4.53 -10.45
CA SER A 134 -6.90 4.29 -10.89
C SER A 134 -7.14 4.72 -12.33
N VAL A 135 -8.01 4.01 -13.03
CA VAL A 135 -8.39 4.36 -14.43
C VAL A 135 -8.83 5.82 -14.57
N PRO A 136 -9.65 6.41 -13.67
CA PRO A 136 -10.04 7.83 -13.79
C PRO A 136 -8.90 8.84 -13.65
N GLU A 137 -7.75 8.47 -13.07
CA GLU A 137 -6.60 9.38 -12.94
C GLU A 137 -5.88 9.61 -14.27
N GLY A 138 -6.04 8.70 -15.23
CA GLY A 138 -5.39 8.74 -16.53
C GLY A 138 -4.10 7.93 -16.61
N ASP A 139 -3.71 7.62 -17.83
CA ASP A 139 -2.63 6.69 -18.18
C ASP A 139 -1.23 7.32 -18.24
N ASP A 140 -1.12 8.61 -17.91
CA ASP A 140 0.13 9.38 -17.98
C ASP A 140 0.88 9.50 -16.64
N LYS A 141 0.35 8.89 -15.56
CA LYS A 141 0.88 9.09 -14.20
C LYS A 141 2.22 8.43 -13.98
N VAL A 142 2.47 7.27 -14.59
CA VAL A 142 3.77 6.58 -14.47
C VAL A 142 4.86 7.46 -15.06
N ALA A 143 4.64 8.02 -16.25
CA ALA A 143 5.59 8.93 -16.90
C ALA A 143 5.78 10.26 -16.15
N LYS A 144 4.71 10.77 -15.48
CA LYS A 144 4.75 12.04 -14.73
C LYS A 144 5.40 11.91 -13.36
N TYR A 145 5.26 10.77 -12.70
CA TYR A 145 5.73 10.51 -11.33
C TYR A 145 6.58 9.25 -11.24
N PRO A 146 7.66 9.13 -12.03
CA PRO A 146 8.41 7.88 -12.19
C PRO A 146 8.94 7.33 -10.87
N LEU A 147 9.34 8.20 -9.92
CA LEU A 147 9.89 7.78 -8.63
C LEU A 147 8.91 6.91 -7.84
N MET A 148 7.61 7.24 -7.85
CA MET A 148 6.58 6.45 -7.17
C MET A 148 6.50 5.00 -7.68
N PHE A 149 6.85 4.77 -8.93
CA PHE A 149 6.72 3.48 -9.60
C PHE A 149 8.04 2.71 -9.75
N THR A 150 9.18 3.38 -9.56
CA THR A 150 10.51 2.76 -9.69
C THR A 150 10.74 1.71 -8.58
N ASP A 151 10.45 2.07 -7.34
CA ASP A 151 10.73 1.24 -6.17
C ASP A 151 9.48 0.52 -5.63
N THR A 152 8.43 0.41 -6.45
CA THR A 152 7.24 -0.36 -6.08
C THR A 152 7.41 -1.84 -6.39
N ASP A 153 7.03 -2.70 -5.46
CA ASP A 153 7.06 -4.16 -5.68
C ASP A 153 5.90 -4.65 -6.54
N CYS A 154 4.83 -3.86 -6.63
CA CYS A 154 3.67 -4.20 -7.44
C CYS A 154 2.86 -2.95 -7.80
N LEU A 155 2.55 -2.79 -9.10
CA LEU A 155 1.60 -1.77 -9.59
C LEU A 155 0.21 -2.39 -9.73
N VAL A 156 -0.80 -1.74 -9.13
CA VAL A 156 -2.20 -2.12 -9.25
C VAL A 156 -3.00 -1.04 -9.94
N VAL A 157 -3.45 -1.31 -11.17
CA VAL A 157 -4.43 -0.46 -11.86
C VAL A 157 -5.81 -0.81 -11.33
N THR A 158 -6.43 0.13 -10.62
CA THR A 158 -7.73 -0.04 -9.97
C THR A 158 -8.87 0.51 -10.81
N LYS A 159 -10.10 0.15 -10.43
CA LYS A 159 -11.35 0.58 -11.09
C LYS A 159 -11.41 0.19 -12.57
N CYS A 160 -10.91 -0.99 -12.93
CA CYS A 160 -10.88 -1.46 -14.31
C CYS A 160 -12.29 -1.70 -14.90
N ASP A 161 -13.33 -1.79 -14.07
CA ASP A 161 -14.73 -1.83 -14.48
C ASP A 161 -15.20 -0.58 -15.21
N VAL A 162 -14.54 0.57 -15.02
CA VAL A 162 -14.89 1.82 -15.69
C VAL A 162 -14.07 2.11 -16.96
N LEU A 163 -13.15 1.21 -17.36
CA LEU A 163 -12.34 1.35 -18.60
C LEU A 163 -13.17 1.75 -19.84
N PRO A 164 -14.39 1.20 -20.08
CA PRO A 164 -15.17 1.57 -21.26
C PRO A 164 -15.60 3.04 -21.29
N TYR A 165 -15.52 3.75 -20.18
CA TYR A 165 -15.97 5.15 -20.04
C TYR A 165 -14.83 6.17 -19.99
N PHE A 166 -13.58 5.71 -20.02
CA PHE A 166 -12.39 6.55 -19.94
C PHE A 166 -11.42 6.27 -21.09
N SER A 167 -10.76 7.32 -21.54
CA SER A 167 -9.61 7.20 -22.45
C SER A 167 -8.39 6.79 -21.62
N PHE A 168 -8.23 5.49 -21.39
CA PHE A 168 -7.14 4.90 -20.63
C PHE A 168 -6.47 3.80 -21.42
N ASP A 169 -5.20 3.98 -21.76
CA ASP A 169 -4.39 3.03 -22.52
C ASP A 169 -3.55 2.17 -21.54
N LYS A 170 -3.99 0.92 -21.35
CA LYS A 170 -3.31 -0.06 -20.48
C LYS A 170 -1.94 -0.45 -21.01
N GLU A 171 -1.79 -0.54 -22.32
CA GLU A 171 -0.55 -0.90 -22.99
C GLU A 171 0.52 0.19 -22.77
N ARG A 172 0.10 1.45 -22.83
CA ARG A 172 0.94 2.61 -22.47
C ARG A 172 1.39 2.54 -21.02
N VAL A 173 0.47 2.38 -20.08
CA VAL A 173 0.81 2.24 -18.64
C VAL A 173 1.79 1.10 -18.42
N ALA A 174 1.56 -0.05 -19.05
CA ALA A 174 2.43 -1.21 -18.93
C ALA A 174 3.82 -0.96 -19.54
N ALA A 175 3.90 -0.22 -20.65
CA ALA A 175 5.17 0.15 -21.27
C ALA A 175 5.95 1.15 -20.43
N ASP A 176 5.29 2.21 -19.95
CA ASP A 176 5.89 3.22 -19.07
C ASP A 176 6.37 2.59 -17.75
N TYR A 177 5.59 1.67 -17.17
CA TYR A 177 5.97 0.97 -15.94
C TYR A 177 7.18 0.06 -16.14
N ARG A 178 7.22 -0.73 -17.21
CA ARG A 178 8.40 -1.56 -17.52
C ARG A 178 9.66 -0.74 -17.78
N ALA A 179 9.52 0.49 -18.25
CA ALA A 179 10.67 1.38 -18.46
C ALA A 179 11.33 1.82 -17.15
N VAL A 180 10.57 1.96 -16.07
CA VAL A 180 11.06 2.39 -14.75
C VAL A 180 11.22 1.22 -13.77
N ASN A 181 10.46 0.14 -13.93
CA ASN A 181 10.50 -1.07 -13.10
C ASN A 181 10.30 -2.33 -13.96
N PRO A 182 11.39 -2.84 -14.60
CA PRO A 182 11.30 -3.95 -15.55
C PRO A 182 10.75 -5.27 -14.97
N GLU A 183 11.00 -5.54 -13.70
CA GLU A 183 10.64 -6.79 -13.01
C GLU A 183 9.32 -6.65 -12.21
N GLY A 184 8.81 -5.45 -12.06
CA GLY A 184 7.61 -5.18 -11.27
C GLY A 184 6.34 -5.76 -11.92
N PRO A 185 5.58 -6.61 -11.23
CA PRO A 185 4.29 -7.08 -11.72
C PRO A 185 3.25 -5.97 -11.77
N LEU A 186 2.33 -6.06 -12.76
CA LEU A 186 1.20 -5.17 -12.92
C LEU A 186 -0.10 -5.97 -12.90
N PHE A 187 -1.04 -5.54 -12.06
CA PHE A 187 -2.38 -6.11 -11.99
C PHE A 187 -3.43 -5.07 -12.37
N CYS A 188 -4.43 -5.48 -13.15
CA CYS A 188 -5.64 -4.70 -13.41
C CYS A 188 -6.77 -5.29 -12.58
N VAL A 189 -7.39 -4.48 -11.72
CA VAL A 189 -8.40 -4.99 -10.78
C VAL A 189 -9.65 -4.10 -10.73
N SER A 190 -10.75 -4.71 -10.33
CA SER A 190 -11.95 -4.01 -9.89
C SER A 190 -12.44 -4.60 -8.57
N THR A 191 -12.46 -3.80 -7.53
CA THR A 191 -13.05 -4.19 -6.24
C THR A 191 -14.57 -4.32 -6.30
N LYS A 192 -15.21 -3.71 -7.31
CA LYS A 192 -16.66 -3.74 -7.52
C LYS A 192 -17.10 -5.04 -8.18
N THR A 193 -16.37 -5.53 -9.19
CA THR A 193 -16.73 -6.77 -9.92
C THR A 193 -15.98 -7.99 -9.39
N GLY A 194 -14.87 -7.77 -8.69
CA GLY A 194 -13.96 -8.82 -8.24
C GLY A 194 -12.88 -9.20 -9.27
N ASP A 195 -12.95 -8.64 -10.48
CA ASP A 195 -12.00 -8.96 -11.54
C ASP A 195 -10.55 -8.67 -11.11
N GLY A 196 -9.64 -9.59 -11.38
CA GLY A 196 -8.21 -9.51 -11.07
C GLY A 196 -7.86 -9.64 -9.59
N MET A 197 -8.83 -9.58 -8.66
CA MET A 197 -8.59 -9.57 -7.22
C MET A 197 -7.99 -10.88 -6.70
N GLU A 198 -8.39 -12.03 -7.26
CA GLU A 198 -7.85 -13.34 -6.85
C GLU A 198 -6.37 -13.48 -7.21
N ALA A 199 -5.98 -13.03 -8.41
CA ALA A 199 -4.59 -13.07 -8.86
C ALA A 199 -3.71 -12.15 -7.99
N LEU A 200 -4.20 -10.93 -7.67
CA LEU A 200 -3.50 -10.01 -6.77
C LEU A 200 -3.38 -10.57 -5.35
N ALA A 201 -4.45 -11.15 -4.79
CA ALA A 201 -4.42 -11.75 -3.46
C ALA A 201 -3.47 -12.94 -3.39
N ALA A 202 -3.43 -13.78 -4.43
CA ALA A 202 -2.48 -14.90 -4.53
C ALA A 202 -1.02 -14.41 -4.59
N HIS A 203 -0.75 -13.37 -5.37
CA HIS A 203 0.58 -12.75 -5.44
C HIS A 203 1.02 -12.21 -4.08
N LEU A 204 0.18 -11.39 -3.43
CA LEU A 204 0.46 -10.86 -2.09
C LEU A 204 0.66 -11.98 -1.05
N SER A 205 -0.18 -13.02 -1.09
CA SER A 205 -0.04 -14.18 -0.19
C SER A 205 1.33 -14.86 -0.33
N ALA A 206 1.86 -14.98 -1.54
CA ALA A 206 3.19 -15.53 -1.78
C ALA A 206 4.28 -14.60 -1.19
N ARG A 207 4.19 -13.30 -1.45
CA ARG A 207 5.15 -12.30 -0.95
C ARG A 207 5.16 -12.21 0.58
N ILE A 208 3.98 -12.24 1.22
CA ILE A 208 3.87 -12.27 2.68
C ILE A 208 4.57 -13.52 3.24
N ARG A 209 4.32 -14.71 2.67
CA ARG A 209 4.99 -15.96 3.11
C ARG A 209 6.51 -15.89 2.95
N GLU A 210 7.02 -15.29 1.89
CA GLU A 210 8.45 -15.07 1.69
C GLU A 210 9.05 -14.17 2.77
N ALA A 211 8.33 -13.11 3.17
CA ALA A 211 8.77 -12.20 4.22
C ALA A 211 8.75 -12.84 5.62
N LEU A 212 7.88 -13.84 5.85
CA LEU A 212 7.74 -14.56 7.12
C LEU A 212 8.70 -15.75 7.26
N ALA A 213 9.34 -16.18 6.19
CA ALA A 213 10.25 -17.32 6.17
C ALA A 213 11.63 -16.98 6.76
#